data_9137e8263822bef73d052564a0c5f671
#
_entry.id   9137e8263822bef73d052564a0c5f671
#
_cell.length_a   1.000
_cell.length_b   1.000
_cell.length_c   1.000
_cell.angle_alpha   90.00
_cell.angle_beta   90.00
_cell.angle_gamma   90.00
#
_symmetry.space_group_name_H-M   'P 1'
#
loop_
_entity.id
_entity.type
_entity.pdbx_description
1 polymer ?
#
loop_
_entity_poly.entity_id
_entity_poly.type
_entity_poly.pdbx_seq_one_letter_code
_entity_poly.pdbx_strand_id
1 'polypeptide(L)'
;GVGGCEYGVRGYFDGYDVTSGERRWRHYTIPAAGVAGLETWAGESFLHGGGATWSTGSYDPDTDTLFWTTGNPSPDWNGDDRLGDNLYSDSVLAVDPSTGDRKWHFQFTPHDVWDYDGNSEIWLVDLEINGRRVPTLAQANRNGYLYLIDRRNGEFLRATQYADQVNWGTVGPDGRATVNPDMMPAENPEVRVCPGLAGGNNAAYAGAFNPDLGLAFVPVIESCMLFRKAPAVLRPGIPFFGGSPIQVDRNNGTAYGHLSAVDLATGDIRWQYRDPFPMMAGVLSTCLLYTSPSPRDLSTSRMPSSA
;
A
#
# COMPACT_ATOMS: atom_id res chain seq x y z
N GLY A 1 5.41 9.79 12.21
CA GLY A 1 5.87 9.59 10.84
C GLY A 1 6.22 10.88 10.12
N VAL A 2 6.72 10.77 8.92
CA VAL A 2 7.07 11.88 8.03
C VAL A 2 6.40 11.70 6.67
N GLY A 3 5.89 12.79 6.08
CA GLY A 3 5.44 12.86 4.69
C GLY A 3 6.42 13.63 3.81
N GLY A 4 6.10 13.82 2.52
CA GLY A 4 6.84 14.69 1.61
C GLY A 4 8.09 14.06 1.00
N CYS A 5 8.08 12.75 0.78
CA CYS A 5 9.20 12.07 0.13
C CYS A 5 9.46 12.55 -1.29
N GLU A 6 8.47 13.12 -1.95
CA GLU A 6 8.54 13.78 -3.24
C GLU A 6 9.54 14.97 -3.28
N TYR A 7 10.03 15.38 -2.11
CA TYR A 7 11.08 16.41 -2.00
C TYR A 7 12.47 15.83 -1.76
N GLY A 8 12.66 14.53 -2.03
CA GLY A 8 13.93 13.84 -1.89
C GLY A 8 14.39 13.72 -0.44
N VAL A 9 13.46 13.53 0.49
CA VAL A 9 13.78 13.23 1.89
C VAL A 9 13.94 11.72 2.10
N ARG A 10 14.67 11.37 3.14
CA ARG A 10 14.80 10.00 3.62
C ARG A 10 13.74 9.76 4.70
N GLY A 11 12.80 8.85 4.44
CA GLY A 11 11.68 8.56 5.32
C GLY A 11 12.10 8.07 6.71
N TYR A 12 11.29 8.38 7.72
CA TYR A 12 11.48 7.91 9.09
C TYR A 12 10.20 7.99 9.91
N PHE A 13 10.20 7.33 11.06
CA PHE A 13 9.24 7.55 12.15
C PHE A 13 9.92 7.48 13.49
N ASP A 14 9.34 8.14 14.48
CA ASP A 14 9.94 8.35 15.80
C ASP A 14 9.06 7.80 16.92
N GLY A 15 9.69 7.25 17.95
CA GLY A 15 9.08 6.99 19.22
C GLY A 15 9.38 8.09 20.24
N TYR A 16 8.35 8.55 20.94
CA TYR A 16 8.47 9.60 21.96
C TYR A 16 7.99 9.10 23.31
N ASP A 17 8.65 9.56 24.36
CA ASP A 17 8.16 9.39 25.71
C ASP A 17 6.93 10.29 25.91
N VAL A 18 5.80 9.68 26.31
CA VAL A 18 4.54 10.40 26.42
C VAL A 18 4.54 11.42 27.59
N THR A 19 5.39 11.22 28.60
CA THR A 19 5.44 12.08 29.78
C THR A 19 6.38 13.26 29.59
N SER A 20 7.58 13.02 29.05
CA SER A 20 8.60 14.05 28.85
C SER A 20 8.56 14.71 27.48
N GLY A 21 7.97 14.05 26.46
CA GLY A 21 8.02 14.47 25.07
C GLY A 21 9.38 14.24 24.41
N GLU A 22 10.32 13.60 25.11
CA GLU A 22 11.64 13.30 24.56
C GLU A 22 11.56 12.18 23.53
N ARG A 23 12.28 12.35 22.40
CA ARG A 23 12.42 11.29 21.42
C ARG A 23 13.30 10.17 21.98
N ARG A 24 12.72 8.97 22.08
CA ARG A 24 13.42 7.77 22.54
C ARG A 24 14.25 7.14 21.43
N TRP A 25 13.68 7.06 20.23
CA TRP A 25 14.34 6.47 19.06
C TRP A 25 13.82 7.07 17.76
N ARG A 26 14.61 6.88 16.67
CA ARG A 26 14.21 7.13 15.28
C ARG A 26 14.53 5.92 14.44
N HIS A 27 13.56 5.43 13.70
CA HIS A 27 13.73 4.42 12.67
C HIS A 27 13.67 5.07 11.29
N TYR A 28 14.77 4.95 10.52
CA TYR A 28 14.77 5.36 9.11
C TYR A 28 14.27 4.22 8.24
N THR A 29 13.34 4.51 7.34
CA THR A 29 12.75 3.53 6.42
C THR A 29 13.68 3.17 5.27
N ILE A 30 14.55 4.09 4.88
CA ILE A 30 15.60 3.83 3.90
C ILE A 30 16.93 3.60 4.64
N PRO A 31 17.67 2.51 4.36
CA PRO A 31 18.89 2.18 5.08
C PRO A 31 20.00 3.21 4.86
N ALA A 32 20.91 3.30 5.85
CA ALA A 32 22.15 4.07 5.75
C ALA A 32 23.33 3.15 5.43
N ALA A 33 24.50 3.75 5.22
CA ALA A 33 25.73 3.00 5.06
C ALA A 33 25.95 2.01 6.22
N GLY A 34 26.21 0.75 5.88
CA GLY A 34 26.41 -0.34 6.85
C GLY A 34 25.13 -0.98 7.40
N VAL A 35 23.95 -0.54 6.96
CA VAL A 35 22.66 -1.13 7.34
C VAL A 35 22.18 -2.08 6.25
N ALA A 36 21.68 -3.26 6.63
CA ALA A 36 21.13 -4.25 5.71
C ALA A 36 19.98 -3.62 4.87
N GLY A 37 19.91 -3.98 3.59
CA GLY A 37 18.99 -3.41 2.61
C GLY A 37 19.63 -2.31 1.75
N LEU A 38 20.79 -1.75 2.14
CA LEU A 38 21.48 -0.74 1.33
C LEU A 38 21.95 -1.30 -0.02
N GLU A 39 22.26 -2.56 -0.07
CA GLU A 39 22.65 -3.29 -1.30
C GLU A 39 21.56 -3.29 -2.38
N THR A 40 20.33 -2.91 -2.02
CA THR A 40 19.20 -2.78 -2.95
C THR A 40 19.05 -1.37 -3.54
N TRP A 41 20.02 -0.48 -3.27
CA TRP A 41 20.07 0.89 -3.74
C TRP A 41 21.35 1.14 -4.55
N ALA A 42 21.22 1.68 -5.74
CA ALA A 42 22.38 2.04 -6.54
C ALA A 42 23.00 3.37 -6.08
N GLY A 43 24.33 3.40 -6.00
CA GLY A 43 25.09 4.61 -5.69
C GLY A 43 24.70 5.26 -4.36
N GLU A 44 24.43 6.56 -4.42
CA GLU A 44 24.01 7.37 -3.26
C GLU A 44 22.51 7.71 -3.26
N SER A 45 21.70 7.05 -4.12
CA SER A 45 20.27 7.31 -4.24
C SER A 45 19.50 7.15 -2.92
N PHE A 46 19.98 6.30 -2.02
CA PHE A 46 19.41 6.10 -0.68
C PHE A 46 19.38 7.37 0.19
N LEU A 47 20.24 8.35 -0.08
CA LEU A 47 20.26 9.62 0.65
C LEU A 47 18.97 10.43 0.48
N HIS A 48 18.27 10.18 -0.62
CA HIS A 48 17.04 10.87 -1.04
C HIS A 48 15.93 9.88 -1.36
N GLY A 49 16.02 8.68 -0.76
CA GLY A 49 15.30 7.48 -1.20
C GLY A 49 13.80 7.45 -0.97
N GLY A 50 13.18 8.47 -0.39
CA GLY A 50 11.74 8.45 -0.15
C GLY A 50 11.34 7.57 1.03
N GLY A 51 10.37 6.68 0.85
CA GLY A 51 9.89 5.75 1.89
C GLY A 51 9.15 6.45 3.03
N ALA A 52 8.29 7.42 2.72
CA ALA A 52 7.51 8.19 3.69
C ALA A 52 6.62 7.31 4.57
N THR A 53 6.35 7.78 5.78
CA THR A 53 5.51 7.10 6.78
C THR A 53 4.29 7.94 7.12
N TRP A 54 3.57 8.38 6.09
CA TRP A 54 2.48 9.35 6.19
C TRP A 54 1.16 8.75 6.71
N SER A 55 0.99 7.43 6.68
CA SER A 55 -0.13 6.74 7.32
C SER A 55 0.17 6.38 8.77
N THR A 56 -0.88 6.05 9.54
CA THR A 56 -0.77 5.55 10.91
C THR A 56 -0.38 4.06 10.91
N GLY A 57 0.38 3.65 11.94
CA GLY A 57 0.69 2.24 12.18
C GLY A 57 -0.39 1.53 13.01
N SER A 58 -0.23 0.21 13.17
CA SER A 58 -1.03 -0.65 14.03
C SER A 58 -0.14 -1.32 15.08
N TYR A 59 -0.62 -1.42 16.32
CA TYR A 59 0.10 -2.06 17.41
C TYR A 59 -0.57 -3.38 17.81
N ASP A 60 0.23 -4.43 17.93
CA ASP A 60 -0.19 -5.73 18.43
C ASP A 60 0.33 -5.95 19.84
N PRO A 61 -0.53 -5.92 20.87
CA PRO A 61 -0.11 -6.12 22.25
C PRO A 61 0.32 -7.57 22.55
N ASP A 62 -0.15 -8.56 21.79
CA ASP A 62 0.17 -9.97 22.02
C ASP A 62 1.62 -10.29 21.67
N THR A 63 2.18 -9.61 20.66
CA THR A 63 3.57 -9.79 20.21
C THR A 63 4.46 -8.62 20.56
N ASP A 64 3.94 -7.58 21.23
CA ASP A 64 4.60 -6.30 21.51
C ASP A 64 5.29 -5.77 20.24
N THR A 65 4.49 -5.62 19.17
CA THR A 65 5.01 -5.26 17.87
C THR A 65 4.21 -4.11 17.27
N LEU A 66 4.93 -3.08 16.83
CA LEU A 66 4.38 -1.99 16.05
C LEU A 66 4.58 -2.28 14.56
N PHE A 67 3.48 -2.31 13.80
CA PHE A 67 3.53 -2.40 12.35
C PHE A 67 3.37 -1.02 11.74
N TRP A 68 4.32 -0.64 10.88
CA TRP A 68 4.26 0.64 10.18
C TRP A 68 4.52 0.43 8.70
N THR A 69 3.81 1.17 7.85
CA THR A 69 3.95 1.08 6.40
C THR A 69 4.77 2.23 5.85
N THR A 70 5.42 1.98 4.73
CA THR A 70 6.31 2.94 4.07
C THR A 70 5.83 3.21 2.66
N GLY A 71 5.98 4.45 2.23
CA GLY A 71 5.60 4.90 0.89
C GLY A 71 6.63 4.54 -0.18
N ASN A 72 6.38 5.05 -1.35
CA ASN A 72 7.18 4.87 -2.56
C ASN A 72 8.62 5.38 -2.41
N PRO A 73 9.55 4.87 -3.23
CA PRO A 73 10.90 5.42 -3.31
C PRO A 73 10.94 6.69 -4.18
N SER A 74 11.89 7.58 -3.93
CA SER A 74 12.13 8.79 -4.74
C SER A 74 13.35 8.65 -5.65
N PRO A 75 13.31 9.22 -6.86
CA PRO A 75 12.18 9.94 -7.49
C PRO A 75 11.07 8.98 -7.91
N ASP A 76 9.82 9.47 -7.92
CA ASP A 76 8.62 8.63 -8.00
C ASP A 76 8.52 7.84 -9.32
N TRP A 77 8.70 8.52 -10.47
CA TRP A 77 8.45 7.93 -11.80
C TRP A 77 9.71 7.70 -12.65
N ASN A 78 10.89 7.88 -12.05
CA ASN A 78 12.16 7.57 -12.69
C ASN A 78 13.07 6.79 -11.73
N GLY A 79 13.21 5.48 -11.96
CA GLY A 79 14.04 4.59 -11.16
C GLY A 79 15.46 4.41 -11.66
N ASP A 80 15.88 5.10 -12.73
CA ASP A 80 17.15 4.84 -13.42
C ASP A 80 18.38 4.98 -12.51
N ASP A 81 18.37 5.95 -11.58
CA ASP A 81 19.47 6.20 -10.66
C ASP A 81 19.37 5.40 -9.34
N ARG A 82 18.27 4.70 -9.11
CA ARG A 82 18.01 3.90 -7.90
C ARG A 82 17.76 2.43 -8.19
N LEU A 83 18.56 1.84 -9.08
CA LEU A 83 18.43 0.43 -9.45
C LEU A 83 18.46 -0.49 -8.23
N GLY A 84 17.70 -1.59 -8.29
CA GLY A 84 17.49 -2.55 -7.23
C GLY A 84 16.08 -2.45 -6.62
N ASP A 85 15.80 -3.25 -5.60
CA ASP A 85 14.46 -3.34 -5.00
C ASP A 85 14.05 -2.12 -4.17
N ASN A 86 15.00 -1.28 -3.79
CA ASN A 86 14.81 -0.07 -2.99
C ASN A 86 14.19 -0.34 -1.59
N LEU A 87 14.74 -1.31 -0.87
CA LEU A 87 14.31 -1.60 0.50
C LEU A 87 14.55 -0.39 1.42
N TYR A 88 13.65 -0.01 2.27
CA TYR A 88 12.37 -0.61 2.65
C TYR A 88 11.20 0.28 2.24
N SER A 89 11.20 0.82 1.00
CA SER A 89 10.02 1.46 0.42
C SER A 89 8.93 0.44 0.14
N ASP A 90 7.69 0.89 -0.02
CA ASP A 90 6.53 0.05 -0.35
C ASP A 90 6.39 -1.20 0.51
N SER A 91 6.63 -1.04 1.79
CA SER A 91 6.76 -2.16 2.73
C SER A 91 5.88 -2.01 3.95
N VAL A 92 5.64 -3.12 4.63
CA VAL A 92 5.30 -3.11 6.04
C VAL A 92 6.53 -3.48 6.86
N LEU A 93 6.78 -2.72 7.91
CA LEU A 93 7.86 -2.94 8.87
C LEU A 93 7.24 -3.35 10.20
N ALA A 94 7.70 -4.46 10.76
CA ALA A 94 7.43 -4.83 12.15
C ALA A 94 8.60 -4.36 13.02
N VAL A 95 8.33 -3.52 13.99
CA VAL A 95 9.36 -2.94 14.84
C VAL A 95 9.05 -3.15 16.32
N ASP A 96 10.11 -3.21 17.11
CA ASP A 96 10.01 -3.16 18.56
C ASP A 96 9.62 -1.75 19.01
N PRO A 97 8.49 -1.57 19.69
CA PRO A 97 8.01 -0.24 20.08
C PRO A 97 8.93 0.46 21.10
N SER A 98 9.74 -0.29 21.84
CA SER A 98 10.64 0.24 22.86
C SER A 98 11.93 0.80 22.29
N THR A 99 12.46 0.17 21.23
CA THR A 99 13.78 0.49 20.64
C THR A 99 13.69 1.07 19.25
N GLY A 100 12.60 0.80 18.51
CA GLY A 100 12.47 1.12 17.09
C GLY A 100 13.22 0.15 16.18
N ASP A 101 13.77 -0.94 16.71
CA ASP A 101 14.49 -1.93 15.92
C ASP A 101 13.53 -2.76 15.09
N ARG A 102 13.88 -2.97 13.81
CA ARG A 102 13.07 -3.79 12.91
C ARG A 102 13.23 -5.27 13.23
N LYS A 103 12.10 -5.94 13.50
CA LYS A 103 12.01 -7.38 13.71
C LYS A 103 11.98 -8.12 12.36
N TRP A 104 11.14 -7.65 11.43
CA TRP A 104 11.00 -8.16 10.06
C TRP A 104 10.39 -7.09 9.14
N HIS A 105 10.32 -7.38 7.85
CA HIS A 105 9.64 -6.56 6.84
C HIS A 105 9.03 -7.45 5.75
N PHE A 106 8.08 -6.88 5.04
CA PHE A 106 7.55 -7.43 3.79
C PHE A 106 7.37 -6.30 2.78
N GLN A 107 7.94 -6.43 1.58
CA GLN A 107 7.83 -5.43 0.52
C GLN A 107 6.73 -5.83 -0.47
N PHE A 108 5.78 -4.92 -0.71
CA PHE A 108 4.64 -5.14 -1.62
C PHE A 108 5.03 -4.93 -3.08
N THR A 109 5.78 -3.86 -3.37
CA THR A 109 6.18 -3.48 -4.73
C THR A 109 7.68 -3.15 -4.75
N PRO A 110 8.55 -4.04 -5.27
CA PRO A 110 9.95 -3.73 -5.45
C PRO A 110 10.13 -2.73 -6.59
N HIS A 111 11.10 -1.81 -6.44
CA HIS A 111 11.45 -0.82 -7.46
C HIS A 111 10.22 -0.04 -7.99
N ASP A 112 9.33 0.37 -7.08
CA ASP A 112 8.12 1.08 -7.47
C ASP A 112 8.46 2.37 -8.25
N VAL A 113 7.85 2.53 -9.43
CA VAL A 113 7.91 3.70 -10.30
C VAL A 113 6.51 4.15 -10.75
N TRP A 114 5.51 3.78 -9.98
CA TRP A 114 4.10 4.07 -10.24
C TRP A 114 3.41 4.77 -9.06
N ASP A 115 4.14 4.93 -7.94
CA ASP A 115 3.64 5.53 -6.70
C ASP A 115 2.50 4.69 -6.08
N TYR A 116 2.75 3.37 -5.94
CA TYR A 116 1.78 2.46 -5.32
C TYR A 116 1.72 2.59 -3.81
N ASP A 117 2.82 2.99 -3.19
CA ASP A 117 2.92 3.06 -1.73
C ASP A 117 2.69 1.71 -1.01
N GLY A 118 3.31 1.51 0.13
CA GLY A 118 2.89 0.52 1.11
C GLY A 118 1.85 1.08 2.09
N ASN A 119 1.59 2.37 2.02
CA ASN A 119 0.76 3.10 2.98
C ASN A 119 -0.74 2.88 2.74
N SER A 120 -1.26 1.81 3.31
CA SER A 120 -2.70 1.53 3.44
C SER A 120 -2.98 1.04 4.86
N GLU A 121 -4.25 0.99 5.25
CA GLU A 121 -4.63 0.46 6.55
C GLU A 121 -4.22 -1.02 6.69
N ILE A 122 -3.89 -1.39 7.92
CA ILE A 122 -3.53 -2.75 8.29
C ILE A 122 -4.61 -3.33 9.19
N TRP A 123 -5.12 -4.51 8.86
CA TRP A 123 -6.00 -5.29 9.72
C TRP A 123 -5.19 -6.39 10.42
N LEU A 124 -5.14 -6.33 11.76
CA LEU A 124 -4.55 -7.38 12.59
C LEU A 124 -5.69 -8.33 12.98
N VAL A 125 -5.68 -9.52 12.41
CA VAL A 125 -6.76 -10.50 12.57
C VAL A 125 -6.20 -11.89 12.82
N ASP A 126 -6.92 -12.70 13.59
CA ASP A 126 -6.59 -14.11 13.76
C ASP A 126 -7.51 -14.94 12.88
N LEU A 127 -6.94 -15.62 11.93
CA LEU A 127 -7.67 -16.44 10.96
C LEU A 127 -7.46 -17.91 11.20
N GLU A 128 -8.48 -18.70 10.88
CA GLU A 128 -8.33 -20.16 10.77
C GLU A 128 -7.93 -20.52 9.34
N ILE A 129 -6.68 -20.90 9.16
CA ILE A 129 -6.11 -21.30 7.86
C ILE A 129 -5.69 -22.76 7.96
N ASN A 130 -6.30 -23.63 7.13
CA ASN A 130 -6.04 -25.07 7.11
C ASN A 130 -6.16 -25.73 8.51
N GLY A 131 -7.18 -25.35 9.28
CA GLY A 131 -7.45 -25.87 10.62
C GLY A 131 -6.48 -25.41 11.71
N ARG A 132 -5.73 -24.33 11.44
CA ARG A 132 -4.82 -23.69 12.42
C ARG A 132 -5.16 -22.20 12.56
N ARG A 133 -5.22 -21.75 13.80
CA ARG A 133 -5.31 -20.31 14.09
C ARG A 133 -3.97 -19.65 13.81
N VAL A 134 -3.95 -18.73 12.86
CA VAL A 134 -2.77 -17.98 12.45
C VAL A 134 -3.01 -16.49 12.71
N PRO A 135 -2.19 -15.87 13.56
CA PRO A 135 -2.21 -14.42 13.71
C PRO A 135 -1.73 -13.77 12.42
N THR A 136 -2.60 -13.00 11.77
CA THR A 136 -2.31 -12.45 10.45
C THR A 136 -2.35 -10.92 10.44
N LEU A 137 -1.60 -10.37 9.52
CA LEU A 137 -1.69 -9.01 9.03
C LEU A 137 -2.26 -9.05 7.63
N ALA A 138 -3.35 -8.34 7.40
CA ALA A 138 -3.95 -8.20 6.08
C ALA A 138 -3.90 -6.75 5.62
N GLN A 139 -3.60 -6.53 4.33
CA GLN A 139 -3.60 -5.22 3.71
C GLN A 139 -4.05 -5.31 2.25
N ALA A 140 -5.03 -4.49 1.86
CA ALA A 140 -5.35 -4.24 0.46
C ALA A 140 -4.45 -3.11 -0.04
N ASN A 141 -3.48 -3.44 -0.89
CA ASN A 141 -2.50 -2.48 -1.39
C ASN A 141 -2.96 -1.86 -2.71
N ARG A 142 -2.60 -0.60 -2.97
CA ARG A 142 -2.92 0.13 -4.21
C ARG A 142 -2.50 -0.62 -5.47
N ASN A 143 -1.47 -1.47 -5.39
CA ASN A 143 -0.98 -2.27 -6.51
C ASN A 143 -1.96 -3.35 -7.03
N GLY A 144 -3.15 -3.47 -6.41
CA GLY A 144 -4.24 -4.34 -6.85
C GLY A 144 -4.33 -5.69 -6.16
N TYR A 145 -3.46 -5.95 -5.17
CA TYR A 145 -3.44 -7.19 -4.40
C TYR A 145 -3.79 -6.96 -2.92
N LEU A 146 -4.55 -7.88 -2.36
CA LEU A 146 -4.76 -8.02 -0.92
C LEU A 146 -3.77 -9.06 -0.40
N TYR A 147 -2.86 -8.62 0.46
CA TYR A 147 -1.83 -9.44 1.05
C TYR A 147 -2.24 -9.98 2.41
N LEU A 148 -1.85 -11.21 2.69
CA LEU A 148 -2.00 -11.86 3.97
C LEU A 148 -0.64 -12.39 4.42
N ILE A 149 -0.21 -11.97 5.61
CA ILE A 149 1.13 -12.20 6.17
C ILE A 149 0.98 -12.72 7.60
N ASP A 150 1.78 -13.70 8.01
CA ASP A 150 1.90 -14.08 9.42
C ASP A 150 2.56 -12.93 10.19
N ARG A 151 1.82 -12.27 11.09
CA ARG A 151 2.31 -11.06 11.77
C ARG A 151 3.39 -11.34 12.80
N ARG A 152 3.67 -12.61 13.13
CA ARG A 152 4.73 -12.99 14.08
C ARG A 152 6.13 -12.90 13.47
N ASN A 153 6.27 -13.22 12.17
CA ASN A 153 7.56 -13.41 11.53
C ASN A 153 7.67 -12.84 10.11
N GLY A 154 6.57 -12.28 9.55
CA GLY A 154 6.57 -11.72 8.20
C GLY A 154 6.43 -12.77 7.08
N GLU A 155 6.11 -14.02 7.42
CA GLU A 155 5.91 -15.09 6.44
C GLU A 155 4.71 -14.77 5.55
N PHE A 156 4.93 -14.82 4.23
CA PHE A 156 3.87 -14.64 3.25
C PHE A 156 2.92 -15.83 3.27
N LEU A 157 1.63 -15.55 3.36
CA LEU A 157 0.59 -16.57 3.35
C LEU A 157 -0.17 -16.60 2.03
N ARG A 158 -0.51 -15.43 1.49
CA ARG A 158 -1.25 -15.30 0.23
C ARG A 158 -1.29 -13.86 -0.25
N ALA A 159 -1.43 -13.70 -1.59
CA ALA A 159 -1.93 -12.48 -2.22
C ALA A 159 -3.15 -12.82 -3.08
N THR A 160 -4.22 -12.03 -2.94
CA THR A 160 -5.43 -12.14 -3.75
C THR A 160 -5.53 -10.90 -4.62
N GLN A 161 -5.54 -11.07 -5.95
CA GLN A 161 -5.82 -9.98 -6.85
C GLN A 161 -7.28 -9.57 -6.69
N TYR A 162 -7.53 -8.35 -6.21
CA TYR A 162 -8.87 -7.82 -6.01
C TYR A 162 -9.25 -6.81 -7.10
N ALA A 163 -8.26 -6.15 -7.72
CA ALA A 163 -8.49 -5.26 -8.85
C ALA A 163 -8.69 -6.06 -10.14
N ASP A 164 -9.61 -5.61 -10.99
CA ASP A 164 -9.91 -6.28 -12.26
C ASP A 164 -8.74 -6.24 -13.23
N GLN A 165 -7.99 -5.12 -13.23
CA GLN A 165 -6.85 -4.90 -14.12
C GLN A 165 -5.57 -4.68 -13.33
N VAL A 166 -4.62 -5.59 -13.51
CA VAL A 166 -3.26 -5.49 -12.98
C VAL A 166 -2.28 -5.89 -14.09
N ASN A 167 -1.38 -4.99 -14.47
CA ASN A 167 -0.40 -5.28 -15.52
C ASN A 167 1.04 -4.88 -15.14
N TRP A 168 1.25 -4.16 -14.05
CA TRP A 168 2.57 -3.74 -13.59
C TRP A 168 3.51 -4.90 -13.20
N GLY A 169 2.92 -6.03 -12.81
CA GLY A 169 3.66 -7.18 -12.34
C GLY A 169 2.75 -8.29 -11.82
N THR A 170 3.35 -9.29 -11.22
CA THR A 170 2.67 -10.44 -10.61
C THR A 170 3.30 -10.77 -9.25
N VAL A 171 2.52 -11.34 -8.33
CA VAL A 171 3.02 -11.81 -7.02
C VAL A 171 3.25 -13.32 -7.11
N GLY A 172 4.48 -13.74 -6.81
CA GLY A 172 4.88 -15.15 -6.81
C GLY A 172 4.34 -15.93 -5.60
N PRO A 173 4.48 -17.24 -5.61
CA PRO A 173 4.02 -18.10 -4.51
C PRO A 173 4.80 -17.90 -3.20
N ASP A 174 5.95 -17.27 -3.25
CA ASP A 174 6.77 -16.85 -2.12
C ASP A 174 6.45 -15.44 -1.63
N GLY A 175 5.48 -14.77 -2.27
CA GLY A 175 5.08 -13.40 -1.96
C GLY A 175 5.93 -12.33 -2.64
N ARG A 176 7.03 -12.70 -3.31
CA ARG A 176 7.85 -11.74 -4.03
C ARG A 176 7.15 -11.31 -5.31
N ALA A 177 7.02 -10.01 -5.49
CA ALA A 177 6.50 -9.46 -6.72
C ALA A 177 7.59 -9.49 -7.83
N THR A 178 7.14 -9.82 -9.05
CA THR A 178 7.96 -9.71 -10.26
C THR A 178 7.39 -8.60 -11.13
N VAL A 179 8.17 -7.56 -11.30
CA VAL A 179 7.80 -6.40 -12.11
C VAL A 179 7.77 -6.78 -13.59
N ASN A 180 6.75 -6.30 -14.30
CA ASN A 180 6.69 -6.41 -15.75
C ASN A 180 7.55 -5.30 -16.40
N PRO A 181 8.64 -5.63 -17.08
CA PRO A 181 9.55 -4.62 -17.64
C PRO A 181 8.90 -3.75 -18.72
N ASP A 182 7.86 -4.26 -19.40
CA ASP A 182 7.14 -3.50 -20.42
C ASP A 182 6.25 -2.38 -19.83
N MET A 183 6.04 -2.41 -18.49
CA MET A 183 5.23 -1.43 -17.77
C MET A 183 6.07 -0.37 -17.07
N MET A 184 7.38 -0.42 -17.20
CA MET A 184 8.27 0.63 -16.68
C MET A 184 8.05 1.94 -17.42
N PRO A 185 7.90 3.09 -16.72
CA PRO A 185 7.77 4.38 -17.38
C PRO A 185 8.92 4.67 -18.33
N ALA A 186 8.61 5.17 -19.53
CA ALA A 186 9.57 5.54 -20.56
C ALA A 186 9.48 7.05 -20.87
N GLU A 187 10.48 7.61 -21.51
CA GLU A 187 10.41 9.01 -21.96
C GLU A 187 9.39 9.18 -23.09
N ASN A 188 9.36 8.24 -24.03
CA ASN A 188 8.37 8.11 -25.09
C ASN A 188 8.38 6.66 -25.65
N PRO A 189 7.22 6.08 -26.00
CA PRO A 189 5.87 6.58 -25.70
C PRO A 189 5.53 6.46 -24.22
N GLU A 190 4.41 7.07 -23.82
CA GLU A 190 3.81 6.86 -22.50
C GLU A 190 3.41 5.39 -22.33
N VAL A 191 3.54 4.90 -21.10
CA VAL A 191 3.18 3.51 -20.74
C VAL A 191 1.88 3.49 -19.95
N ARG A 192 0.93 2.69 -20.41
CA ARG A 192 -0.36 2.50 -19.74
C ARG A 192 -0.25 1.43 -18.65
N VAL A 193 -0.38 1.83 -17.39
CA VAL A 193 -0.26 0.95 -16.23
C VAL A 193 -1.56 0.87 -15.45
N CYS A 194 -1.90 -0.32 -15.00
CA CYS A 194 -3.07 -0.64 -14.21
C CYS A 194 -2.68 -1.47 -12.97
N PRO A 195 -3.21 -1.17 -11.79
CA PRO A 195 -3.92 0.07 -11.47
C PRO A 195 -3.05 1.30 -11.75
N GLY A 196 -3.65 2.45 -12.04
CA GLY A 196 -2.92 3.72 -12.07
C GLY A 196 -2.75 4.31 -10.67
N LEU A 197 -2.10 5.47 -10.56
CA LEU A 197 -1.87 6.20 -9.31
C LEU A 197 -3.16 6.40 -8.47
N ALA A 198 -4.29 6.65 -9.11
CA ALA A 198 -5.58 6.78 -8.45
C ALA A 198 -6.37 5.47 -8.40
N GLY A 199 -5.80 4.36 -8.88
CA GLY A 199 -6.46 3.06 -8.96
C GLY A 199 -6.27 2.20 -7.71
N GLY A 200 -6.84 0.99 -7.77
CA GLY A 200 -6.78 0.03 -6.67
C GLY A 200 -7.51 0.49 -5.41
N ASN A 201 -7.04 0.05 -4.24
CA ASN A 201 -7.45 0.58 -2.95
C ASN A 201 -6.53 1.74 -2.56
N ASN A 202 -7.02 2.95 -2.67
CA ASN A 202 -6.26 4.11 -2.29
C ASN A 202 -6.34 4.31 -0.77
N ALA A 203 -5.19 4.53 -0.12
CA ALA A 203 -5.09 4.71 1.33
C ALA A 203 -6.00 5.82 1.93
N ALA A 204 -6.47 6.76 1.10
CA ALA A 204 -7.44 7.76 1.50
C ALA A 204 -8.87 7.20 1.65
N TYR A 205 -9.14 5.99 1.17
CA TYR A 205 -10.47 5.36 1.16
C TYR A 205 -10.39 4.01 1.86
N ALA A 206 -10.31 4.06 3.18
CA ALA A 206 -10.09 2.89 4.02
C ALA A 206 -11.17 1.82 3.83
N GLY A 207 -10.77 0.56 3.77
CA GLY A 207 -11.65 -0.60 3.83
C GLY A 207 -12.11 -0.88 5.25
N ALA A 208 -12.82 -1.99 5.43
CA ALA A 208 -13.23 -2.47 6.74
C ALA A 208 -13.15 -3.98 6.82
N PHE A 209 -12.88 -4.50 8.00
CA PHE A 209 -12.97 -5.93 8.28
C PHE A 209 -14.10 -6.22 9.26
N ASN A 210 -14.88 -7.28 8.97
CA ASN A 210 -15.90 -7.78 9.88
C ASN A 210 -15.46 -9.15 10.43
N PRO A 211 -15.14 -9.25 11.72
CA PRO A 211 -14.65 -10.49 12.32
C PRO A 211 -15.72 -11.59 12.37
N ASP A 212 -17.00 -11.25 12.50
CA ASP A 212 -18.08 -12.24 12.58
C ASP A 212 -18.32 -12.93 11.21
N LEU A 213 -18.05 -12.22 10.14
CA LEU A 213 -18.17 -12.73 8.76
C LEU A 213 -16.85 -13.27 8.21
N GLY A 214 -15.71 -12.89 8.79
CA GLY A 214 -14.39 -13.16 8.24
C GLY A 214 -14.11 -12.43 6.91
N LEU A 215 -14.87 -11.35 6.62
CA LEU A 215 -14.82 -10.63 5.36
C LEU A 215 -14.13 -9.27 5.49
N ALA A 216 -13.24 -8.99 4.57
CA ALA A 216 -12.72 -7.65 4.31
C ALA A 216 -13.54 -6.98 3.19
N PHE A 217 -13.95 -5.74 3.42
CA PHE A 217 -14.66 -4.92 2.43
C PHE A 217 -13.70 -3.89 1.86
N VAL A 218 -13.34 -4.05 0.60
CA VAL A 218 -12.33 -3.26 -0.07
C VAL A 218 -12.99 -2.36 -1.11
N PRO A 219 -12.99 -1.03 -0.92
CA PRO A 219 -13.39 -0.08 -1.96
C PRO A 219 -12.30 0.00 -3.02
N VAL A 220 -12.67 -0.13 -4.28
CA VAL A 220 -11.74 -0.23 -5.41
C VAL A 220 -12.06 0.81 -6.47
N ILE A 221 -11.02 1.45 -6.96
CA ILE A 221 -11.07 2.32 -8.14
C ILE A 221 -10.43 1.57 -9.31
N GLU A 222 -11.21 1.28 -10.32
CA GLU A 222 -10.72 0.69 -11.57
C GLU A 222 -10.34 1.82 -12.54
N SER A 223 -9.08 2.24 -12.46
CA SER A 223 -8.50 3.20 -13.39
C SER A 223 -7.06 2.86 -13.70
N CYS A 224 -6.66 3.08 -14.95
CA CYS A 224 -5.27 3.00 -15.37
C CYS A 224 -4.74 4.42 -15.65
N MET A 225 -3.44 4.58 -15.68
CA MET A 225 -2.79 5.85 -16.01
C MET A 225 -1.72 5.68 -17.07
N LEU A 226 -1.47 6.76 -17.81
CA LEU A 226 -0.33 6.87 -18.69
C LEU A 226 0.81 7.50 -17.90
N PHE A 227 1.93 6.79 -17.82
CA PHE A 227 3.14 7.24 -17.13
C PHE A 227 4.22 7.60 -18.14
N ARG A 228 4.94 8.67 -17.83
CA ARG A 228 6.13 9.09 -18.56
C ARG A 228 7.22 9.47 -17.57
N LYS A 229 8.44 8.95 -17.75
CA LYS A 229 9.59 9.40 -17.00
C LYS A 229 10.24 10.62 -17.65
N ALA A 230 10.93 11.40 -16.84
CA ALA A 230 11.75 12.54 -17.23
C ALA A 230 13.00 12.58 -16.36
N PRO A 231 14.05 13.32 -16.75
CA PRO A 231 15.21 13.50 -15.88
C PRO A 231 14.82 14.03 -14.51
N ALA A 232 15.33 13.39 -13.46
CA ALA A 232 15.11 13.80 -12.08
C ALA A 232 16.33 14.60 -11.59
N VAL A 233 16.11 15.83 -11.14
CA VAL A 233 17.16 16.68 -10.57
C VAL A 233 16.69 17.17 -9.20
N LEU A 234 17.37 16.69 -8.16
CA LEU A 234 17.08 17.11 -6.79
C LEU A 234 17.41 18.59 -6.61
N ARG A 235 16.44 19.37 -6.15
CA ARG A 235 16.59 20.77 -5.77
C ARG A 235 15.82 21.03 -4.49
N PRO A 236 16.39 21.72 -3.49
CA PRO A 236 15.68 22.02 -2.24
C PRO A 236 14.36 22.74 -2.50
N GLY A 237 13.26 22.23 -1.91
CA GLY A 237 11.93 22.81 -2.02
C GLY A 237 11.20 22.64 -3.35
N ILE A 238 11.79 21.87 -4.28
CA ILE A 238 11.17 21.51 -5.56
C ILE A 238 10.85 20.02 -5.56
N PRO A 239 9.65 19.62 -6.00
CA PRO A 239 9.30 18.18 -6.11
C PRO A 239 10.28 17.40 -6.99
N PHE A 240 10.68 16.23 -6.51
CA PHE A 240 11.66 15.35 -7.11
C PHE A 240 10.96 14.13 -7.73
N PHE A 241 10.06 14.34 -8.66
CA PHE A 241 9.20 13.29 -9.22
C PHE A 241 9.89 12.42 -10.29
N GLY A 242 10.73 13.01 -11.12
CA GLY A 242 11.35 12.28 -12.23
C GLY A 242 10.37 11.90 -13.35
N GLY A 243 9.33 12.65 -13.54
CA GLY A 243 8.29 12.38 -14.53
C GLY A 243 6.94 12.92 -14.15
N SER A 244 5.89 12.33 -14.70
CA SER A 244 4.50 12.61 -14.31
C SER A 244 3.53 11.52 -14.81
N PRO A 245 2.42 11.26 -14.11
CA PRO A 245 1.24 10.69 -14.72
C PRO A 245 0.61 11.73 -15.67
N ILE A 246 0.39 11.36 -16.94
CA ILE A 246 -0.02 12.33 -17.96
C ILE A 246 -1.53 12.43 -18.05
N GLN A 247 -2.21 11.30 -17.94
CA GLN A 247 -3.64 11.21 -18.14
C GLN A 247 -4.22 10.01 -17.39
N VAL A 248 -5.37 10.19 -16.76
CA VAL A 248 -6.16 9.06 -16.28
C VAL A 248 -6.77 8.39 -17.52
N ASP A 249 -6.32 7.18 -17.82
CA ASP A 249 -6.95 6.35 -18.83
C ASP A 249 -8.25 5.78 -18.25
N ARG A 250 -9.34 6.37 -18.64
CA ARG A 250 -10.67 5.95 -18.23
C ARG A 250 -11.16 4.79 -19.10
N ASN A 251 -10.51 3.63 -19.10
CA ASN A 251 -11.01 2.39 -19.72
C ASN A 251 -11.96 2.61 -20.92
N ASN A 252 -11.48 3.13 -22.04
CA ASN A 252 -12.30 3.60 -23.16
C ASN A 252 -13.33 4.70 -22.79
N GLY A 253 -13.05 5.48 -21.72
CA GLY A 253 -13.84 6.62 -21.30
C GLY A 253 -14.47 6.53 -19.91
N THR A 254 -14.39 5.40 -19.19
CA THR A 254 -15.05 5.26 -17.89
C THR A 254 -14.17 4.58 -16.86
N ALA A 255 -13.59 5.38 -15.94
CA ALA A 255 -13.19 4.84 -14.64
C ALA A 255 -14.46 4.40 -13.91
N TYR A 256 -14.45 3.22 -13.32
CA TYR A 256 -15.55 2.69 -12.52
C TYR A 256 -15.01 2.23 -11.16
N GLY A 257 -15.90 1.80 -10.29
CA GLY A 257 -15.49 1.28 -8.99
C GLY A 257 -16.27 0.03 -8.62
N HIS A 258 -15.78 -0.63 -7.62
CA HIS A 258 -16.52 -1.68 -6.94
C HIS A 258 -16.16 -1.79 -5.47
N LEU A 259 -17.09 -2.29 -4.68
CA LEU A 259 -16.84 -2.76 -3.33
C LEU A 259 -16.74 -4.27 -3.38
N SER A 260 -15.57 -4.81 -3.03
CA SER A 260 -15.33 -6.25 -2.97
C SER A 260 -15.39 -6.75 -1.55
N ALA A 261 -16.15 -7.82 -1.31
CA ALA A 261 -16.11 -8.57 -0.06
C ALA A 261 -15.19 -9.80 -0.25
N VAL A 262 -14.05 -9.77 0.41
CA VAL A 262 -13.01 -10.80 0.32
C VAL A 262 -12.95 -11.60 1.60
N ASP A 263 -13.11 -12.92 1.50
CA ASP A 263 -12.90 -13.84 2.60
C ASP A 263 -11.40 -13.95 2.89
N LEU A 264 -10.97 -13.46 4.06
CA LEU A 264 -9.54 -13.44 4.38
C LEU A 264 -8.97 -14.86 4.62
N ALA A 265 -9.77 -15.82 5.06
CA ALA A 265 -9.30 -17.18 5.30
C ALA A 265 -9.05 -17.95 4.00
N THR A 266 -9.90 -17.77 2.98
CA THR A 266 -9.79 -18.49 1.69
C THR A 266 -9.16 -17.65 0.58
N GLY A 267 -9.30 -16.34 0.63
CA GLY A 267 -8.92 -15.41 -0.44
C GLY A 267 -10.01 -15.23 -1.51
N ASP A 268 -11.16 -15.87 -1.35
CA ASP A 268 -12.24 -15.77 -2.33
C ASP A 268 -12.93 -14.43 -2.28
N ILE A 269 -13.19 -13.84 -3.43
CA ILE A 269 -14.10 -12.70 -3.56
C ILE A 269 -15.52 -13.26 -3.48
N ARG A 270 -16.19 -13.07 -2.34
CA ARG A 270 -17.53 -13.61 -2.09
C ARG A 270 -18.60 -12.90 -2.91
N TRP A 271 -18.48 -11.58 -3.06
CA TRP A 271 -19.33 -10.76 -3.89
C TRP A 271 -18.65 -9.42 -4.20
N GLN A 272 -19.17 -8.76 -5.25
CA GLN A 272 -18.78 -7.41 -5.63
C GLN A 272 -20.03 -6.57 -5.91
N TYR A 273 -20.07 -5.37 -5.37
CA TYR A 273 -21.00 -4.33 -5.78
C TYR A 273 -20.28 -3.41 -6.76
N ARG A 274 -20.74 -3.31 -7.98
CA ARG A 274 -20.13 -2.49 -9.04
C ARG A 274 -20.91 -1.21 -9.25
N ASP A 275 -20.20 -0.11 -9.41
CA ASP A 275 -20.75 1.22 -9.67
C ASP A 275 -20.05 1.83 -10.90
N PRO A 276 -20.78 2.56 -11.77
CA PRO A 276 -20.17 3.24 -12.90
C PRO A 276 -19.22 4.38 -12.50
N PHE A 277 -19.20 4.75 -11.21
CA PHE A 277 -18.32 5.76 -10.67
C PHE A 277 -17.23 5.14 -9.76
N PRO A 278 -16.05 5.78 -9.67
CA PRO A 278 -15.00 5.35 -8.75
C PRO A 278 -15.46 5.33 -7.28
N MET A 279 -15.07 4.29 -6.53
CA MET A 279 -15.34 4.20 -5.09
C MET A 279 -14.38 5.10 -4.31
N MET A 280 -14.79 6.34 -4.05
CA MET A 280 -13.97 7.36 -3.39
C MET A 280 -14.46 7.64 -1.96
N ALA A 281 -14.76 6.60 -1.20
CA ALA A 281 -15.21 6.72 0.19
C ALA A 281 -14.74 5.52 1.01
N GLY A 282 -14.45 5.76 2.29
CA GLY A 282 -14.18 4.70 3.25
C GLY A 282 -15.42 3.85 3.54
N VAL A 283 -15.18 2.62 3.98
CA VAL A 283 -16.21 1.64 4.35
C VAL A 283 -16.29 1.52 5.87
N LEU A 284 -17.49 1.47 6.41
CA LEU A 284 -17.74 1.16 7.80
C LEU A 284 -18.49 -0.18 7.89
N SER A 285 -17.92 -1.13 8.62
CA SER A 285 -18.61 -2.36 9.02
C SER A 285 -19.04 -2.27 10.48
N THR A 286 -20.28 -2.64 10.78
CA THR A 286 -20.81 -2.64 12.13
C THR A 286 -21.13 -4.07 12.60
N CYS A 287 -21.13 -4.31 13.90
CA CYS A 287 -21.51 -5.60 14.50
C CYS A 287 -22.97 -6.00 14.25
N LEU A 288 -23.79 -5.09 13.74
CA LEU A 288 -25.20 -5.35 13.41
C LEU A 288 -25.42 -5.90 11.99
N LEU A 289 -24.36 -6.30 11.29
CA LEU A 289 -24.39 -6.80 9.91
C LEU A 289 -24.94 -5.81 8.86
N TYR A 290 -25.11 -4.56 9.25
CA TYR A 290 -25.50 -3.49 8.34
C TYR A 290 -24.28 -2.64 8.01
N THR A 291 -23.88 -2.60 6.76
CA THR A 291 -23.10 -1.50 6.23
C THR A 291 -24.04 -0.31 6.17
N SER A 292 -23.92 0.63 7.10
CA SER A 292 -24.71 1.85 7.02
C SER A 292 -23.95 2.84 6.16
N PRO A 293 -24.50 3.25 5.02
CA PRO A 293 -24.02 4.45 4.37
C PRO A 293 -24.19 5.62 5.36
N SER A 294 -23.26 6.57 5.34
CA SER A 294 -23.39 7.81 6.11
C SER A 294 -24.76 8.43 5.83
N PRO A 295 -25.41 9.09 6.82
CA PRO A 295 -26.64 9.84 6.56
C PRO A 295 -26.55 10.85 5.41
N ARG A 296 -25.34 11.26 5.02
CA ARG A 296 -25.09 12.08 3.84
C ARG A 296 -25.18 11.30 2.53
N ASP A 297 -24.95 9.99 2.55
CA ASP A 297 -24.99 9.12 1.37
C ASP A 297 -26.42 8.64 1.05
N LEU A 298 -27.33 8.70 2.05
CA LEU A 298 -28.75 8.39 1.88
C LEU A 298 -29.49 9.35 0.95
N SER A 299 -28.91 10.52 0.64
CA SER A 299 -29.46 11.46 -0.32
C SER A 299 -29.17 11.10 -1.77
N THR A 300 -28.23 10.20 -2.04
CA THR A 300 -27.75 9.88 -3.40
C THR A 300 -27.85 8.40 -3.77
N SER A 301 -27.99 7.48 -2.81
CA SER A 301 -28.15 6.06 -3.07
C SER A 301 -29.58 5.59 -2.81
N ARG A 302 -30.31 5.23 -3.85
CA ARG A 302 -31.53 4.45 -3.72
C ARG A 302 -31.12 3.04 -3.30
N MET A 303 -31.37 2.67 -2.06
CA MET A 303 -31.35 1.27 -1.67
C MET A 303 -32.36 0.49 -2.52
N PRO A 304 -32.00 -0.70 -3.05
CA PRO A 304 -33.02 -1.58 -3.60
C PRO A 304 -33.97 -1.91 -2.47
N SER A 305 -35.27 -1.64 -2.67
CA SER A 305 -36.29 -2.15 -1.76
C SER A 305 -36.20 -3.67 -1.73
N SER A 306 -35.94 -4.23 -0.57
CA SER A 306 -36.06 -5.66 -0.34
C SER A 306 -37.45 -6.11 -0.75
N ALA A 307 -37.55 -6.97 -1.74
CA ALA A 307 -38.69 -7.85 -1.93
C ALA A 307 -38.53 -9.08 -1.05
#